data_b322cf6dca40278d34bac7e49d118741
#
_entry.id   b322cf6dca40278d34bac7e49d118741
#
_cell.length_a   1.000
_cell.length_b   1.000
_cell.length_c   1.000
_cell.angle_alpha   90.00
_cell.angle_beta   90.00
_cell.angle_gamma   90.00
#
_symmetry.space_group_name_H-M   'P 1'
#
loop_
_entity.id
_entity.type
_entity.pdbx_description
1 polymer ?
#
loop_
_entity_poly.entity_id
_entity_poly.type
_entity_poly.pdbx_seq_one_letter_code
_entity_poly.pdbx_strand_id
1 'polypeptide(L)'
;MNPNVREQILTIISEIPPGRVTSYGRIAAMTDGATARMVARALRDLPSGHGLPWFRVVTASRKLADHGGADEQRKRLMDEGVVF
;
A
#
# COMPACT_ATOMS: atom_id res chain seq x y z
N MET A 1 1.55 6.44 -16.96
CA MET A 1 2.21 6.80 -15.68
C MET A 1 3.68 7.08 -15.92
N ASN A 2 4.17 8.19 -15.43
CA ASN A 2 5.59 8.52 -15.47
C ASN A 2 6.36 7.48 -14.63
N PRO A 3 7.46 6.89 -15.15
CA PRO A 3 8.26 5.94 -14.36
C PRO A 3 8.69 6.46 -13.00
N ASN A 4 8.98 7.76 -12.89
CA ASN A 4 9.36 8.36 -11.62
C ASN A 4 8.22 8.35 -10.61
N VAL A 5 6.99 8.49 -11.06
CA VAL A 5 5.80 8.42 -10.18
C VAL A 5 5.68 7.03 -9.57
N ARG A 6 5.84 5.99 -10.37
CA ARG A 6 5.79 4.62 -9.88
C ARG A 6 6.89 4.35 -8.87
N GLU A 7 8.11 4.78 -9.16
CA GLU A 7 9.24 4.61 -8.23
C GLU A 7 9.03 5.35 -6.93
N GLN A 8 8.47 6.56 -6.97
CA GLN A 8 8.14 7.32 -5.77
C GLN A 8 7.10 6.59 -4.92
N ILE A 9 6.05 6.04 -5.55
CA ILE A 9 5.03 5.26 -4.85
C ILE A 9 5.67 4.07 -4.12
N LEU A 10 6.49 3.31 -4.81
CA LEU A 10 7.12 2.12 -4.23
C LEU A 10 8.09 2.48 -3.11
N THR A 11 8.81 3.58 -3.25
CA THR A 11 9.72 4.08 -2.21
C THR A 11 8.95 4.45 -0.94
N ILE A 12 7.83 5.17 -1.09
CA ILE A 12 6.98 5.54 0.04
C ILE A 12 6.47 4.30 0.75
N ILE A 13 6.00 3.30 -0.01
CA ILE A 13 5.51 2.05 0.56
C ILE A 13 6.62 1.33 1.34
N SER A 14 7.83 1.29 0.80
CA SER A 14 8.95 0.62 1.45
C SER A 14 9.33 1.25 2.80
N GLU A 15 8.96 2.50 3.02
CA GLU A 15 9.28 3.25 4.22
C GLU A 15 8.20 3.20 5.30
N ILE A 16 7.07 2.54 5.03
CA ILE A 16 6.01 2.38 6.04
C ILE A 16 6.52 1.44 7.13
N PRO A 17 6.65 1.92 8.39
CA PRO A 17 7.20 1.07 9.45
C PRO A 17 6.18 0.01 9.92
N PRO A 18 6.66 -1.08 10.54
CA PRO A 18 5.79 -2.09 11.14
C PRO A 18 4.84 -1.46 12.16
N GLY A 19 3.59 -1.94 12.18
CA GLY A 19 2.58 -1.44 13.10
C GLY A 19 1.88 -0.16 12.63
N ARG A 20 2.28 0.37 11.47
CA ARG A 20 1.67 1.56 10.89
C ARG A 20 0.97 1.22 9.59
N VAL A 21 -0.10 1.96 9.29
CA VAL A 21 -0.81 1.85 8.02
C VAL A 21 -0.95 3.23 7.40
N THR A 22 -1.06 3.26 6.07
CA THR A 22 -1.38 4.47 5.33
C THR A 22 -2.46 4.15 4.31
N SER A 23 -2.98 5.17 3.64
CA SER A 23 -4.01 4.96 2.63
C SER A 23 -3.45 5.20 1.23
N TYR A 24 -4.15 4.65 0.24
CA TYR A 24 -3.83 4.91 -1.17
C TYR A 24 -3.83 6.42 -1.46
N GLY A 25 -4.82 7.13 -0.93
CA GLY A 25 -4.91 8.57 -1.12
C GLY A 25 -3.77 9.36 -0.51
N ARG A 26 -3.29 8.93 0.68
CA ARG A 26 -2.15 9.59 1.32
C ARG A 26 -0.86 9.39 0.53
N ILE A 27 -0.64 8.20 0.04
CA ILE A 27 0.53 7.93 -0.81
C ILE A 27 0.45 8.79 -2.07
N ALA A 28 -0.73 8.87 -2.69
CA ALA A 28 -0.94 9.69 -3.88
C ALA A 28 -0.65 11.17 -3.59
N ALA A 29 -1.08 11.67 -2.43
CA ALA A 29 -0.85 13.06 -2.05
C ALA A 29 0.62 13.38 -1.83
N MET A 30 1.42 12.39 -1.45
CA MET A 30 2.85 12.53 -1.24
C MET A 30 3.66 12.34 -2.53
N THR A 31 2.99 11.97 -3.60
CA THR A 31 3.62 11.67 -4.89
C THR A 31 3.10 12.66 -5.93
N ASP A 32 4.00 13.38 -6.56
CA ASP A 32 3.63 14.40 -7.53
C ASP A 32 2.96 13.77 -8.76
N GLY A 33 1.71 14.15 -9.01
CA GLY A 33 0.96 13.68 -10.18
C GLY A 33 0.32 12.30 -10.03
N ALA A 34 0.28 11.72 -8.82
CA ALA A 34 -0.32 10.41 -8.61
C ALA A 34 -1.76 10.51 -8.12
N THR A 35 -2.53 9.46 -8.40
CA THR A 35 -3.88 9.27 -7.86
C THR A 35 -3.93 8.00 -7.03
N ALA A 36 -4.95 7.85 -6.17
CA ALA A 36 -5.14 6.64 -5.39
C ALA A 36 -5.25 5.39 -6.29
N ARG A 37 -5.90 5.53 -7.45
CA ARG A 37 -6.01 4.43 -8.41
C ARG A 37 -4.65 4.00 -8.95
N MET A 38 -3.76 4.96 -9.20
CA MET A 38 -2.40 4.67 -9.66
C MET A 38 -1.60 3.92 -8.60
N VAL A 39 -1.77 4.28 -7.32
CA VAL A 39 -1.15 3.57 -6.20
C VAL A 39 -1.64 2.12 -6.14
N ALA A 40 -2.96 1.92 -6.23
CA ALA A 40 -3.53 0.58 -6.22
C ALA A 40 -3.01 -0.27 -7.38
N ARG A 41 -2.90 0.32 -8.56
CA ARG A 41 -2.37 -0.37 -9.75
C ARG A 41 -0.90 -0.74 -9.57
N ALA A 42 -0.09 0.17 -9.02
CA ALA A 42 1.32 -0.11 -8.77
C ALA A 42 1.48 -1.31 -7.84
N LEU A 43 0.64 -1.42 -6.80
CA LEU A 43 0.66 -2.56 -5.90
C LEU A 43 0.24 -3.86 -6.58
N ARG A 44 -0.81 -3.82 -7.42
CA ARG A 44 -1.27 -5.03 -8.13
C ARG A 44 -0.22 -5.55 -9.11
N ASP A 45 0.56 -4.67 -9.69
CA ASP A 45 1.54 -5.02 -10.72
C ASP A 45 2.89 -5.47 -10.12
N LEU A 46 3.00 -5.53 -8.79
CA LEU A 46 4.24 -5.97 -8.17
C LEU A 46 4.50 -7.45 -8.45
N PRO A 47 5.74 -7.82 -8.78
CA PRO A 47 6.08 -9.21 -9.01
C PRO A 47 6.08 -10.00 -7.71
N SER A 48 5.93 -11.33 -7.82
CA SER A 48 6.06 -12.21 -6.66
C SER A 48 7.42 -12.05 -6.02
N GLY A 49 7.46 -12.06 -4.69
CA GLY A 49 8.71 -11.94 -3.96
C GLY A 49 9.28 -10.54 -3.85
N HIS A 50 8.47 -9.51 -4.12
CA HIS A 50 8.93 -8.12 -4.11
C HIS A 50 9.40 -7.62 -2.72
N GLY A 51 8.91 -8.23 -1.64
CA GLY A 51 9.33 -7.89 -0.28
C GLY A 51 8.78 -6.57 0.27
N LEU A 52 7.93 -5.87 -0.47
CA LEU A 52 7.35 -4.59 -0.02
C LEU A 52 6.17 -4.82 0.93
N PRO A 53 5.98 -3.95 1.94
CA PRO A 53 4.89 -4.08 2.91
C PRO A 53 3.55 -3.61 2.35
N TRP A 54 3.06 -4.23 1.28
CA TRP A 54 1.81 -3.89 0.61
C TRP A 54 0.61 -3.90 1.57
N PHE A 55 0.65 -4.76 2.57
CA PHE A 55 -0.44 -4.95 3.53
C PHE A 55 -0.61 -3.75 4.48
N ARG A 56 0.36 -2.83 4.51
CA ARG A 56 0.27 -1.60 5.29
C ARG A 56 -0.45 -0.46 4.57
N VAL A 57 -0.98 -0.74 3.37
CA VAL A 57 -1.73 0.24 2.58
C VAL A 57 -3.20 -0.17 2.58
N VAL A 58 -4.06 0.70 3.08
CA VAL A 58 -5.50 0.45 3.22
C VAL A 58 -6.29 1.57 2.53
N THR A 59 -7.61 1.42 2.44
CA THR A 59 -8.45 2.50 1.91
C THR A 59 -8.50 3.67 2.90
N ALA A 60 -8.97 4.83 2.45
CA ALA A 60 -9.11 6.01 3.33
C ALA A 60 -10.01 5.74 4.53
N SER A 61 -10.96 4.81 4.43
CA SER A 61 -11.82 4.40 5.53
C SER A 61 -11.26 3.23 6.33
N ARG A 62 -9.98 2.93 6.16
CA ARG A 62 -9.27 1.83 6.81
C ARG A 62 -9.82 0.44 6.48
N LYS A 63 -10.39 0.30 5.30
CA LYS A 63 -10.82 -1.00 4.82
C LYS A 63 -9.65 -1.75 4.17
N LEU A 64 -9.70 -3.07 4.28
CA LEU A 64 -8.68 -3.93 3.68
C LEU A 64 -8.87 -4.01 2.17
N ALA A 65 -7.86 -4.55 1.51
CA ALA A 65 -7.89 -4.73 0.06
C ALA A 65 -9.11 -5.55 -0.37
N ASP A 66 -9.73 -5.13 -1.46
CA ASP A 66 -10.96 -5.72 -1.98
C ASP A 66 -10.71 -6.64 -3.18
N HIS A 67 -9.53 -7.24 -3.25
CA HIS A 67 -9.11 -8.02 -4.41
C HIS A 67 -8.49 -9.38 -4.05
N GLY A 68 -9.03 -10.04 -3.01
CA GLY A 68 -8.62 -11.40 -2.67
C GLY A 68 -7.44 -11.51 -1.71
N GLY A 69 -6.81 -10.40 -1.34
CA GLY A 69 -5.70 -10.39 -0.39
C GLY A 69 -6.08 -10.00 1.02
N ALA A 70 -7.36 -9.79 1.30
CA ALA A 70 -7.81 -9.21 2.57
C ALA A 70 -7.46 -10.07 3.79
N ASP A 71 -7.61 -11.39 3.70
CA ASP A 71 -7.32 -12.29 4.81
C ASP A 71 -5.83 -12.28 5.16
N GLU A 72 -4.98 -12.34 4.16
CA GLU A 72 -3.53 -12.27 4.34
C GLU A 72 -3.12 -10.91 4.90
N GLN A 73 -3.71 -9.85 4.39
CA GLN A 73 -3.46 -8.49 4.86
C GLN A 73 -3.81 -8.36 6.33
N ARG A 74 -4.99 -8.82 6.70
CA ARG A 74 -5.46 -8.77 8.10
C ARG A 74 -4.50 -9.52 9.02
N LYS A 75 -4.12 -10.73 8.64
CA LYS A 75 -3.22 -11.56 9.43
C LYS A 75 -1.89 -10.86 9.68
N ARG A 76 -1.29 -10.31 8.63
CA ARG A 76 0.00 -9.63 8.73
C ARG A 76 -0.09 -8.38 9.60
N LEU A 77 -1.16 -7.59 9.46
CA LEU A 77 -1.34 -6.41 10.30
C LEU A 77 -1.59 -6.77 11.75
N MET A 78 -2.37 -7.81 12.01
CA MET A 78 -2.57 -8.29 13.39
C MET A 78 -1.27 -8.75 14.02
N ASP A 79 -0.42 -9.43 13.25
CA ASP A 79 0.90 -9.86 13.71
C ASP A 79 1.80 -8.66 14.08
N GLU A 80 1.53 -7.49 13.50
CA GLU A 80 2.24 -6.25 13.83
C GLU A 80 1.57 -5.44 14.94
N GLY A 81 0.49 -5.95 15.52
CA GLY A 81 -0.22 -5.27 16.60
C GLY A 81 -1.26 -4.26 16.14
N VAL A 82 -1.61 -4.24 14.86
CA VAL A 82 -2.65 -3.34 14.36
C VAL A 82 -4.03 -3.91 14.72
N VAL A 83 -4.88 -3.06 15.27
CA VAL A 83 -6.24 -3.44 15.71
C VAL A 83 -7.24 -2.95 14.67
N PHE A 84 -8.18 -3.83 14.33
CA PHE A 84 -9.29 -3.51 13.42
C PHE A 84 -10.60 -3.45 14.16
#